data_563b657de0fc4d3b5b8a9b3bca181d6f
#
_entry.id   563b657de0fc4d3b5b8a9b3bca181d6f
#
_cell.length_a   1.000
_cell.length_b   1.000
_cell.length_c   1.000
_cell.angle_alpha   90.00
_cell.angle_beta   90.00
_cell.angle_gamma   90.00
#
_symmetry.space_group_name_H-M   'P 1'
#
loop_
_entity.id
_entity.type
_entity.pdbx_description
1 polymer ?
#
loop_
_entity_poly.entity_id
_entity_poly.type
_entity_poly.pdbx_seq_one_letter_code
_entity_poly.pdbx_strand_id
1 'polypeptide(L)'
;MAKKAEKYLVIVESPAKAKTIGKYLGPAYQVKACMGHLRDLPKSKLGVDVENDFEPNYRPIKGKEDIIRDLKQAAKESDAVYLATDPDREGEAISWHLKQLLDLPEDKTFRVTFNEITRKVVTESIRQPRDIDQDLVDAQQARRILDRIVGYELSPLLWKKIRRGLSAGRVQSVAMRLVADREKEIADFVPQEYWTLDALLKNDQGARFKAHYYGRDGKKYEPSSQQEVDDIRAQLQDTPFAVSNVKRTDKRRSPSPPFTTSTMQQEASRKLNLSLIHISEP
;
A
#
# COMPACT_ATOMS: atom_id res chain seq x y z
N MET A 1 47.17 -8.59 27.05
CA MET A 1 46.46 -7.43 26.43
C MET A 1 44.99 -7.73 26.45
N ALA A 2 44.16 -6.93 27.11
CA ALA A 2 42.70 -7.10 27.09
C ALA A 2 42.21 -6.90 25.65
N LYS A 3 41.49 -7.88 25.09
CA LYS A 3 40.84 -7.76 23.78
C LYS A 3 39.90 -6.56 23.81
N LYS A 4 40.13 -5.55 22.98
CA LYS A 4 39.24 -4.39 22.85
C LYS A 4 37.84 -4.91 22.54
N ALA A 5 36.86 -4.53 23.33
CA ALA A 5 35.49 -4.96 23.08
C ALA A 5 35.06 -4.40 21.73
N GLU A 6 34.63 -5.27 20.85
CA GLU A 6 34.11 -4.89 19.52
C GLU A 6 32.86 -4.02 19.65
N LYS A 7 32.80 -2.98 18.85
CA LYS A 7 31.67 -2.03 18.80
C LYS A 7 31.04 -2.07 17.42
N TYR A 8 29.72 -2.19 17.38
CA TYR A 8 28.95 -2.27 16.14
C TYR A 8 27.97 -1.12 16.05
N LEU A 9 27.88 -0.49 14.89
CA LEU A 9 26.85 0.51 14.59
C LEU A 9 25.73 -0.16 13.80
N VAL A 10 24.48 0.04 14.24
CA VAL A 10 23.29 -0.38 13.50
C VAL A 10 22.51 0.88 13.11
N ILE A 11 22.30 1.12 11.82
CA ILE A 11 21.56 2.28 11.32
C ILE A 11 20.19 1.83 10.85
N VAL A 12 19.15 2.44 11.41
CA VAL A 12 17.74 2.21 11.09
C VAL A 12 17.06 3.49 10.60
N GLU A 13 15.86 3.43 10.08
CA GLU A 13 15.18 4.60 9.51
C GLU A 13 14.60 5.54 10.57
N SER A 14 14.06 5.00 11.68
CA SER A 14 13.31 5.78 12.64
C SER A 14 13.80 5.61 14.08
N PRO A 15 13.63 6.64 14.94
CA PRO A 15 13.99 6.57 16.36
C PRO A 15 13.24 5.49 17.13
N ALA A 16 11.97 5.22 16.76
CA ALA A 16 11.18 4.17 17.40
C ALA A 16 11.81 2.78 17.17
N LYS A 17 12.22 2.49 15.91
CA LYS A 17 12.96 1.26 15.58
C LYS A 17 14.29 1.21 16.33
N ALA A 18 15.04 2.32 16.37
CA ALA A 18 16.33 2.37 17.09
C ALA A 18 16.18 2.02 18.57
N LYS A 19 15.18 2.59 19.24
CA LYS A 19 14.90 2.31 20.66
C LYS A 19 14.55 0.84 20.91
N THR A 20 13.74 0.24 20.03
CA THR A 20 13.30 -1.15 20.19
C THR A 20 14.42 -2.14 19.88
N ILE A 21 15.12 -1.96 18.77
CA ILE A 21 16.23 -2.84 18.33
C ILE A 21 17.40 -2.76 19.29
N GLY A 22 17.73 -1.56 19.80
CA GLY A 22 18.78 -1.38 20.79
C GLY A 22 18.56 -2.17 22.09
N LYS A 23 17.30 -2.34 22.53
CA LYS A 23 16.95 -3.19 23.67
C LYS A 23 17.19 -4.69 23.42
N TYR A 24 17.17 -5.11 22.15
CA TYR A 24 17.32 -6.52 21.77
C TYR A 24 18.77 -6.95 21.56
N LEU A 25 19.61 -6.05 21.03
CA LEU A 25 20.97 -6.36 20.61
C LEU A 25 22.02 -6.27 21.74
N GLY A 26 21.75 -5.48 22.79
CA GLY A 26 22.65 -5.33 23.93
C GLY A 26 23.79 -4.30 23.72
N PRO A 27 24.71 -4.15 24.68
CA PRO A 27 25.63 -3.01 24.80
C PRO A 27 26.74 -2.93 23.75
N ALA A 28 27.05 -4.01 23.05
CA ALA A 28 28.05 -4.01 21.97
C ALA A 28 27.53 -3.28 20.71
N TYR A 29 26.20 -3.08 20.59
CA TYR A 29 25.56 -2.48 19.44
C TYR A 29 25.04 -1.08 19.76
N GLN A 30 25.58 -0.08 19.06
CA GLN A 30 25.02 1.27 19.06
C GLN A 30 23.98 1.38 17.95
N VAL A 31 22.70 1.59 18.30
CA VAL A 31 21.64 1.70 17.31
C VAL A 31 21.26 3.17 17.13
N LYS A 32 21.36 3.69 15.91
CA LYS A 32 21.05 5.08 15.53
C LYS A 32 20.02 5.14 14.41
N ALA A 33 19.26 6.23 14.38
CA ALA A 33 18.27 6.49 13.33
C ALA A 33 18.81 7.49 12.32
N CYS A 34 18.68 7.19 11.02
CA CYS A 34 18.99 8.15 9.94
C CYS A 34 17.84 9.12 9.63
N MET A 35 16.66 8.92 10.18
CA MET A 35 15.47 9.75 9.94
C MET A 35 15.05 9.81 8.47
N GLY A 36 15.08 8.69 7.77
CA GLY A 36 14.79 8.54 6.36
C GLY A 36 15.97 8.92 5.44
N HIS A 37 15.68 9.40 4.24
CA HIS A 37 16.73 9.78 3.28
C HIS A 37 17.59 10.94 3.80
N LEU A 38 18.92 10.83 3.63
CA LEU A 38 19.90 11.85 3.97
C LEU A 38 20.42 12.61 2.74
N ARG A 39 20.27 12.06 1.54
CA ARG A 39 20.56 12.76 0.29
C ARG A 39 19.45 12.53 -0.74
N ASP A 40 19.25 13.49 -1.62
CA ASP A 40 18.23 13.47 -2.67
C ASP A 40 18.64 14.36 -3.84
N LEU A 41 17.88 14.32 -4.92
CA LEU A 41 18.00 15.26 -6.04
C LEU A 41 17.71 16.70 -5.58
N PRO A 42 18.37 17.72 -6.15
CA PRO A 42 18.15 19.14 -5.79
C PRO A 42 16.67 19.52 -5.95
N LYS A 43 16.12 20.31 -4.99
CA LYS A 43 14.71 20.73 -5.04
C LYS A 43 14.37 21.73 -6.14
N SER A 44 15.34 22.58 -6.53
CA SER A 44 15.13 23.72 -7.44
C SER A 44 15.55 23.45 -8.89
N LYS A 45 16.10 22.30 -9.19
CA LYS A 45 16.60 21.92 -10.52
C LYS A 45 16.18 20.50 -10.84
N LEU A 46 16.20 20.12 -12.11
CA LEU A 46 15.93 18.76 -12.55
C LEU A 46 16.85 17.77 -11.80
N GLY A 47 18.15 18.05 -11.76
CA GLY A 47 19.13 17.25 -11.02
C GLY A 47 19.40 15.89 -11.63
N VAL A 48 19.03 15.70 -12.88
CA VAL A 48 19.25 14.50 -13.68
C VAL A 48 19.87 14.97 -15.01
N ASP A 49 20.96 14.36 -15.41
CA ASP A 49 21.59 14.60 -16.70
C ASP A 49 20.97 13.66 -17.75
N VAL A 50 20.04 14.21 -18.53
CA VAL A 50 19.26 13.44 -19.52
C VAL A 50 20.10 13.01 -20.71
N GLU A 51 21.17 13.77 -21.01
CA GLU A 51 22.06 13.50 -22.15
C GLU A 51 23.14 12.47 -21.81
N ASN A 52 23.41 12.28 -20.49
CA ASN A 52 24.42 11.35 -19.99
C ASN A 52 23.75 10.23 -19.17
N ASP A 53 23.05 9.35 -19.87
CA ASP A 53 22.40 8.15 -19.32
C ASP A 53 21.55 8.38 -18.05
N PHE A 54 20.92 9.56 -17.96
CA PHE A 54 20.07 9.99 -16.84
C PHE A 54 20.80 10.02 -15.49
N GLU A 55 22.09 10.32 -15.47
CA GLU A 55 22.90 10.33 -14.25
C GLU A 55 22.32 11.29 -13.20
N PRO A 56 22.01 10.80 -11.96
CA PRO A 56 21.41 11.61 -10.92
C PRO A 56 22.44 12.37 -10.11
N ASN A 57 22.27 13.68 -9.97
CA ASN A 57 23.11 14.53 -9.13
C ASN A 57 22.59 14.58 -7.69
N TYR A 58 22.84 13.54 -6.92
CA TYR A 58 22.42 13.48 -5.52
C TYR A 58 23.23 14.41 -4.62
N ARG A 59 22.52 15.09 -3.70
CA ARG A 59 23.14 16.00 -2.70
C ARG A 59 22.60 15.71 -1.30
N PRO A 60 23.37 15.99 -0.25
CA PRO A 60 22.88 15.97 1.12
C PRO A 60 21.64 16.85 1.27
N ILE A 61 20.65 16.37 2.00
CA ILE A 61 19.42 17.12 2.25
C ILE A 61 19.71 18.21 3.28
N LYS A 62 19.37 19.46 2.94
CA LYS A 62 19.54 20.61 3.85
C LYS A 62 18.79 20.37 5.18
N GLY A 63 19.48 20.63 6.30
CA GLY A 63 18.97 20.40 7.65
C GLY A 63 19.20 18.98 8.19
N LYS A 64 19.94 18.16 7.47
CA LYS A 64 20.37 16.81 7.92
C LYS A 64 21.86 16.73 8.26
N GLU A 65 22.57 17.84 8.23
CA GLU A 65 24.03 17.90 8.39
C GLU A 65 24.48 17.34 9.75
N ASP A 66 23.73 17.64 10.81
CA ASP A 66 24.04 17.15 12.16
C ASP A 66 23.88 15.63 12.28
N ILE A 67 22.82 15.07 11.67
CA ILE A 67 22.60 13.62 11.63
C ILE A 67 23.73 12.93 10.84
N ILE A 68 24.10 13.49 9.69
CA ILE A 68 25.19 12.97 8.86
C ILE A 68 26.50 12.97 9.64
N ARG A 69 26.83 14.07 10.33
CA ARG A 69 28.03 14.19 11.14
C ARG A 69 28.05 13.18 12.30
N ASP A 70 26.93 13.05 13.01
CA ASP A 70 26.78 12.10 14.11
C ASP A 70 26.92 10.64 13.65
N LEU A 71 26.32 10.29 12.50
CA LEU A 71 26.48 8.95 11.92
C LEU A 71 27.88 8.69 11.40
N LYS A 72 28.55 9.67 10.77
CA LYS A 72 29.95 9.56 10.34
C LYS A 72 30.89 9.32 11.54
N GLN A 73 30.68 10.03 12.64
CA GLN A 73 31.47 9.85 13.84
C GLN A 73 31.26 8.45 14.44
N ALA A 74 30.00 8.02 14.57
CA ALA A 74 29.68 6.70 15.09
C ALA A 74 30.22 5.56 14.21
N ALA A 75 30.19 5.72 12.88
CA ALA A 75 30.75 4.75 11.95
C ALA A 75 32.28 4.61 12.08
N LYS A 76 33.00 5.73 12.26
CA LYS A 76 34.47 5.71 12.49
C LYS A 76 34.88 5.03 13.79
N GLU A 77 34.02 5.10 14.81
CA GLU A 77 34.26 4.50 16.12
C GLU A 77 33.88 3.01 16.20
N SER A 78 33.25 2.49 15.14
CA SER A 78 32.71 1.14 15.07
C SER A 78 33.61 0.22 14.23
N ASP A 79 33.67 -1.05 14.62
CA ASP A 79 34.41 -2.08 13.92
C ASP A 79 33.64 -2.61 12.70
N ALA A 80 32.28 -2.54 12.75
CA ALA A 80 31.40 -2.82 11.61
C ALA A 80 30.10 -1.98 11.68
N VAL A 81 29.49 -1.76 10.51
CA VAL A 81 28.25 -1.00 10.33
C VAL A 81 27.19 -1.88 9.69
N TYR A 82 26.05 -2.01 10.35
CA TYR A 82 24.89 -2.73 9.86
C TYR A 82 23.82 -1.74 9.39
N LEU A 83 23.49 -1.80 8.12
CA LEU A 83 22.43 -1.00 7.50
C LEU A 83 21.12 -1.78 7.61
N ALA A 84 20.27 -1.40 8.58
CA ALA A 84 19.10 -2.14 8.99
C ALA A 84 17.79 -1.37 8.67
N THR A 85 17.69 -0.85 7.45
CA THR A 85 16.51 -0.20 6.88
C THR A 85 15.49 -1.24 6.41
N ASP A 86 14.27 -0.80 6.07
CA ASP A 86 13.18 -1.69 5.71
C ASP A 86 13.51 -2.63 4.53
N PRO A 87 12.86 -3.81 4.44
CA PRO A 87 13.11 -4.81 3.40
C PRO A 87 12.39 -4.50 2.09
N ASP A 88 12.40 -3.24 1.68
CA ASP A 88 11.84 -2.79 0.41
C ASP A 88 12.86 -1.96 -0.39
N ARG A 89 12.50 -1.59 -1.61
CA ARG A 89 13.38 -0.80 -2.49
C ARG A 89 13.75 0.57 -1.92
N GLU A 90 12.86 1.20 -1.11
CA GLU A 90 13.16 2.49 -0.48
C GLU A 90 14.22 2.31 0.62
N GLY A 91 14.07 1.27 1.47
CA GLY A 91 15.08 0.94 2.47
C GLY A 91 16.41 0.52 1.86
N GLU A 92 16.41 -0.19 0.72
CA GLU A 92 17.62 -0.57 0.00
C GLU A 92 18.36 0.67 -0.54
N ALA A 93 17.63 1.60 -1.14
CA ALA A 93 18.17 2.87 -1.61
C ALA A 93 18.71 3.75 -0.46
N ILE A 94 18.01 3.79 0.68
CA ILE A 94 18.50 4.50 1.88
C ILE A 94 19.83 3.89 2.34
N SER A 95 19.94 2.57 2.40
CA SER A 95 21.18 1.87 2.75
C SER A 95 22.32 2.19 1.79
N TRP A 96 22.06 2.16 0.50
CA TRP A 96 23.03 2.52 -0.53
C TRP A 96 23.46 4.00 -0.43
N HIS A 97 22.51 4.92 -0.21
CA HIS A 97 22.83 6.32 0.02
C HIS A 97 23.65 6.56 1.29
N LEU A 98 23.37 5.81 2.36
CA LEU A 98 24.18 5.84 3.60
C LEU A 98 25.58 5.37 3.35
N LYS A 99 25.78 4.22 2.67
CA LYS A 99 27.11 3.69 2.33
C LYS A 99 27.96 4.74 1.61
N GLN A 100 27.38 5.37 0.60
CA GLN A 100 28.03 6.42 -0.21
C GLN A 100 28.32 7.69 0.61
N LEU A 101 27.30 8.19 1.35
CA LEU A 101 27.40 9.46 2.07
C LEU A 101 28.35 9.44 3.26
N LEU A 102 28.42 8.29 3.94
CA LEU A 102 29.25 8.10 5.11
C LEU A 102 30.64 7.54 4.77
N ASP A 103 30.94 7.31 3.48
CA ASP A 103 32.20 6.72 2.97
C ASP A 103 32.50 5.40 3.67
N LEU A 104 31.51 4.49 3.77
CA LEU A 104 31.65 3.23 4.48
C LEU A 104 32.46 2.22 3.66
N PRO A 105 33.48 1.59 4.24
CA PRO A 105 34.28 0.56 3.57
C PRO A 105 33.46 -0.71 3.36
N GLU A 106 33.70 -1.39 2.26
CA GLU A 106 32.90 -2.55 1.83
C GLU A 106 33.03 -3.73 2.80
N ASP A 107 34.24 -3.99 3.26
CA ASP A 107 34.60 -5.08 4.19
C ASP A 107 33.98 -4.93 5.59
N LYS A 108 33.47 -3.74 5.94
CA LYS A 108 32.86 -3.44 7.25
C LYS A 108 31.41 -3.05 7.18
N THR A 109 30.81 -3.07 6.01
CA THR A 109 29.43 -2.62 5.80
C THR A 109 28.54 -3.78 5.41
N PHE A 110 27.50 -4.02 6.20
CA PHE A 110 26.59 -5.13 6.07
C PHE A 110 25.15 -4.67 5.97
N ARG A 111 24.38 -5.29 5.11
CA ARG A 111 22.94 -5.07 4.98
C ARG A 111 22.18 -6.11 5.80
N VAL A 112 21.21 -5.66 6.61
CA VAL A 112 20.35 -6.52 7.42
C VAL A 112 18.89 -6.10 7.22
N THR A 113 17.99 -7.06 7.08
CA THR A 113 16.55 -6.82 6.88
C THR A 113 15.74 -7.60 7.91
N PHE A 114 14.63 -6.98 8.37
CA PHE A 114 13.69 -7.59 9.29
C PHE A 114 12.28 -7.51 8.71
N ASN A 115 11.58 -8.63 8.63
CA ASN A 115 10.16 -8.64 8.27
C ASN A 115 9.26 -8.30 9.48
N GLU A 116 9.79 -8.47 10.69
CA GLU A 116 9.15 -8.09 11.96
C GLU A 116 10.21 -7.69 12.98
N ILE A 117 9.86 -6.81 13.93
CA ILE A 117 10.79 -6.33 14.96
C ILE A 117 10.54 -7.12 16.24
N THR A 118 10.91 -8.40 16.24
CA THR A 118 10.96 -9.24 17.44
C THR A 118 12.41 -9.52 17.84
N ARG A 119 12.66 -9.82 19.13
CA ARG A 119 14.02 -10.11 19.61
C ARG A 119 14.66 -11.24 18.82
N LYS A 120 13.90 -12.31 18.54
CA LYS A 120 14.38 -13.49 17.81
C LYS A 120 14.83 -13.11 16.40
N VAL A 121 13.95 -12.49 15.62
CA VAL A 121 14.23 -12.13 14.22
C VAL A 121 15.39 -11.14 14.12
N VAL A 122 15.41 -10.10 14.95
CA VAL A 122 16.52 -9.12 14.96
C VAL A 122 17.87 -9.78 15.26
N THR A 123 17.93 -10.67 16.28
CA THR A 123 19.18 -11.33 16.65
C THR A 123 19.64 -12.32 15.59
N GLU A 124 18.72 -13.04 14.95
CA GLU A 124 19.03 -13.99 13.87
C GLU A 124 19.51 -13.25 12.61
N SER A 125 18.83 -12.18 12.22
CA SER A 125 19.17 -11.40 11.02
C SER A 125 20.57 -10.74 11.12
N ILE A 126 20.94 -10.22 12.29
CA ILE A 126 22.29 -9.65 12.50
C ILE A 126 23.40 -10.69 12.29
N ARG A 127 23.11 -11.97 12.54
CA ARG A 127 24.06 -13.06 12.34
C ARG A 127 24.18 -13.54 10.89
N GLN A 128 23.21 -13.15 10.05
CA GLN A 128 23.15 -13.52 8.64
C GLN A 128 23.02 -12.26 7.76
N PRO A 129 24.03 -11.38 7.80
CA PRO A 129 24.01 -10.19 6.97
C PRO A 129 24.20 -10.56 5.49
N ARG A 130 23.78 -9.65 4.62
CA ARG A 130 23.96 -9.73 3.17
C ARG A 130 24.57 -8.45 2.61
N ASP A 131 24.86 -8.43 1.34
CA ASP A 131 25.20 -7.22 0.61
C ASP A 131 23.95 -6.40 0.26
N ILE A 132 24.15 -5.14 -0.13
CA ILE A 132 23.11 -4.30 -0.68
C ILE A 132 22.68 -4.88 -2.03
N ASP A 133 21.37 -5.03 -2.22
CA ASP A 133 20.78 -5.48 -3.48
C ASP A 133 20.75 -4.31 -4.48
N GLN A 134 21.68 -4.34 -5.44
CA GLN A 134 21.83 -3.28 -6.42
C GLN A 134 20.63 -3.19 -7.37
N ASP A 135 19.96 -4.28 -7.69
CA ASP A 135 18.78 -4.29 -8.55
C ASP A 135 17.61 -3.52 -7.91
N LEU A 136 17.43 -3.67 -6.58
CA LEU A 136 16.45 -2.89 -5.83
C LEU A 136 16.81 -1.41 -5.74
N VAL A 137 18.10 -1.09 -5.59
CA VAL A 137 18.61 0.29 -5.61
C VAL A 137 18.32 0.92 -6.97
N ASP A 138 18.67 0.23 -8.06
CA ASP A 138 18.48 0.74 -9.43
C ASP A 138 16.99 0.90 -9.77
N ALA A 139 16.14 -0.02 -9.31
CA ALA A 139 14.69 0.10 -9.45
C ALA A 139 14.12 1.33 -8.71
N GLN A 140 14.65 1.67 -7.53
CA GLN A 140 14.26 2.87 -6.80
C GLN A 140 14.79 4.13 -7.48
N GLN A 141 16.04 4.13 -7.92
CA GLN A 141 16.66 5.25 -8.64
C GLN A 141 15.91 5.55 -9.95
N ALA A 142 15.63 4.52 -10.76
CA ALA A 142 14.86 4.67 -11.99
C ALA A 142 13.48 5.29 -11.73
N ARG A 143 12.79 4.83 -10.70
CA ARG A 143 11.52 5.44 -10.28
C ARG A 143 11.70 6.90 -9.86
N ARG A 144 12.71 7.20 -9.05
CA ARG A 144 12.97 8.56 -8.55
C ARG A 144 13.29 9.52 -9.70
N ILE A 145 14.12 9.09 -10.64
CA ILE A 145 14.47 9.84 -11.84
C ILE A 145 13.25 10.07 -12.72
N LEU A 146 12.47 9.04 -12.99
CA LEU A 146 11.24 9.15 -13.80
C LEU A 146 10.22 10.10 -13.18
N ASP A 147 9.96 9.99 -11.88
CA ASP A 147 9.05 10.90 -11.17
C ASP A 147 9.55 12.36 -11.23
N ARG A 148 10.89 12.55 -11.20
CA ARG A 148 11.51 13.87 -11.32
C ARG A 148 11.33 14.46 -12.72
N ILE A 149 11.63 13.70 -13.76
CA ILE A 149 11.50 14.14 -15.16
C ILE A 149 10.03 14.47 -15.46
N VAL A 150 9.12 13.54 -15.18
CA VAL A 150 7.68 13.76 -15.41
C VAL A 150 7.16 15.00 -14.68
N GLY A 151 7.53 15.19 -13.40
CA GLY A 151 7.11 16.33 -12.63
C GLY A 151 7.63 17.66 -13.16
N TYR A 152 8.88 17.70 -13.59
CA TYR A 152 9.54 18.93 -14.08
C TYR A 152 9.15 19.31 -15.51
N GLU A 153 8.88 18.32 -16.36
CA GLU A 153 8.48 18.58 -17.75
C GLU A 153 6.98 18.90 -17.87
N LEU A 154 6.12 18.14 -17.18
CA LEU A 154 4.67 18.32 -17.33
C LEU A 154 4.10 19.43 -16.47
N SER A 155 4.66 19.74 -15.30
CA SER A 155 4.11 20.82 -14.46
C SER A 155 4.17 22.19 -15.12
N PRO A 156 5.27 22.61 -15.78
CA PRO A 156 5.31 23.85 -16.56
C PRO A 156 4.32 23.91 -17.71
N LEU A 157 4.06 22.78 -18.35
CA LEU A 157 3.05 22.68 -19.42
C LEU A 157 1.65 22.95 -18.85
N LEU A 158 1.33 22.39 -17.70
CA LEU A 158 0.07 22.67 -17.01
C LEU A 158 -0.06 24.15 -16.61
N TRP A 159 1.04 24.77 -16.15
CA TRP A 159 1.04 26.20 -15.80
C TRP A 159 0.77 27.09 -17.00
N LYS A 160 1.32 26.73 -18.16
CA LYS A 160 1.11 27.46 -19.41
C LYS A 160 -0.30 27.29 -19.98
N LYS A 161 -0.85 26.09 -19.91
CA LYS A 161 -2.10 25.73 -20.59
C LYS A 161 -3.35 25.87 -19.72
N ILE A 162 -3.22 25.72 -18.40
CA ILE A 162 -4.36 25.70 -17.47
C ILE A 162 -4.18 26.81 -16.44
N ARG A 163 -3.29 26.62 -15.44
CA ARG A 163 -3.11 27.56 -14.33
C ARG A 163 -1.81 27.28 -13.58
N ARG A 164 -1.15 28.33 -13.07
CA ARG A 164 0.01 28.20 -12.17
C ARG A 164 -0.34 27.49 -10.87
N GLY A 165 0.62 26.75 -10.32
CA GLY A 165 0.48 26.00 -9.06
C GLY A 165 -0.06 24.56 -9.20
N LEU A 166 -0.42 24.15 -10.41
CA LEU A 166 -0.75 22.75 -10.68
C LEU A 166 0.53 21.91 -10.74
N SER A 167 0.44 20.66 -10.31
CA SER A 167 1.52 19.68 -10.45
C SER A 167 1.05 18.47 -11.24
N ALA A 168 1.96 17.91 -12.03
CA ALA A 168 1.77 16.62 -12.68
C ALA A 168 2.68 15.59 -12.03
N GLY A 169 2.22 14.35 -11.98
CA GLY A 169 2.98 13.24 -11.47
C GLY A 169 2.37 11.92 -11.93
N ARG A 170 3.20 10.91 -12.07
CA ARG A 170 2.83 9.60 -12.57
C ARG A 170 1.66 8.98 -11.80
N VAL A 171 1.72 8.98 -10.47
CA VAL A 171 0.66 8.45 -9.60
C VAL A 171 -0.59 9.33 -9.65
N GLN A 172 -0.43 10.65 -9.59
CA GLN A 172 -1.54 11.62 -9.63
C GLN A 172 -2.34 11.52 -10.94
N SER A 173 -1.66 11.37 -12.06
CA SER A 173 -2.31 11.27 -13.38
C SER A 173 -3.13 10.00 -13.51
N VAL A 174 -2.61 8.87 -13.03
CA VAL A 174 -3.36 7.60 -13.03
C VAL A 174 -4.56 7.66 -12.10
N ALA A 175 -4.40 8.19 -10.88
CA ALA A 175 -5.51 8.34 -9.93
C ALA A 175 -6.63 9.24 -10.50
N MET A 176 -6.26 10.37 -11.11
CA MET A 176 -7.22 11.28 -11.75
C MET A 176 -7.94 10.59 -12.92
N ARG A 177 -7.22 9.81 -13.72
CA ARG A 177 -7.81 9.06 -14.84
C ARG A 177 -8.85 8.06 -14.35
N LEU A 178 -8.55 7.28 -13.32
CA LEU A 178 -9.48 6.30 -12.76
C LEU A 178 -10.77 6.98 -12.24
N VAL A 179 -10.62 8.13 -11.56
CA VAL A 179 -11.79 8.90 -11.09
C VAL A 179 -12.61 9.44 -12.27
N ALA A 180 -11.93 10.04 -13.27
CA ALA A 180 -12.60 10.59 -14.44
C ALA A 180 -13.33 9.53 -15.28
N ASP A 181 -12.72 8.35 -15.46
CA ASP A 181 -13.36 7.24 -16.16
C ASP A 181 -14.60 6.75 -15.40
N ARG A 182 -14.53 6.69 -14.05
CA ARG A 182 -15.69 6.33 -13.24
C ARG A 182 -16.81 7.38 -13.29
N GLU A 183 -16.49 8.66 -13.23
CA GLU A 183 -17.46 9.75 -13.40
C GLU A 183 -18.13 9.70 -14.76
N LYS A 184 -17.38 9.34 -15.80
CA LYS A 184 -17.94 9.15 -17.14
C LYS A 184 -18.91 7.96 -17.18
N GLU A 185 -18.58 6.82 -16.58
CA GLU A 185 -19.50 5.67 -16.46
C GLU A 185 -20.81 6.07 -15.76
N ILE A 186 -20.71 6.91 -14.70
CA ILE A 186 -21.87 7.41 -13.96
C ILE A 186 -22.72 8.35 -14.84
N ALA A 187 -22.06 9.25 -15.58
CA ALA A 187 -22.75 10.20 -16.48
C ALA A 187 -23.41 9.50 -17.68
N ASP A 188 -22.76 8.47 -18.21
CA ASP A 188 -23.27 7.70 -19.35
C ASP A 188 -24.29 6.63 -18.93
N PHE A 189 -24.52 6.44 -17.62
CA PHE A 189 -25.45 5.43 -17.13
C PHE A 189 -26.89 5.76 -17.51
N VAL A 190 -27.51 4.87 -18.26
CA VAL A 190 -28.95 4.95 -18.61
C VAL A 190 -29.71 4.02 -17.69
N PRO A 191 -30.56 4.55 -16.79
CA PRO A 191 -31.39 3.71 -15.94
C PRO A 191 -32.31 2.83 -16.77
N GLN A 192 -32.34 1.54 -16.44
CA GLN A 192 -33.26 0.59 -17.04
C GLN A 192 -34.35 0.24 -16.03
N GLU A 193 -35.60 0.41 -16.42
CA GLU A 193 -36.76 0.00 -15.61
C GLU A 193 -36.82 -1.53 -15.58
N TYR A 194 -37.02 -2.10 -14.40
CA TYR A 194 -37.28 -3.52 -14.20
C TYR A 194 -38.39 -3.69 -13.17
N TRP A 195 -39.11 -4.75 -13.29
CA TRP A 195 -40.23 -5.07 -12.42
C TRP A 195 -40.00 -6.40 -11.71
N THR A 196 -40.45 -6.48 -10.46
CA THR A 196 -40.47 -7.73 -9.69
C THR A 196 -41.88 -8.11 -9.33
N LEU A 197 -42.23 -9.38 -9.45
CA LEU A 197 -43.52 -9.91 -9.06
C LEU A 197 -43.30 -10.93 -7.93
N ASP A 198 -44.00 -10.69 -6.83
CA ASP A 198 -43.96 -11.53 -5.63
C ASP A 198 -45.35 -12.06 -5.30
N ALA A 199 -45.44 -13.36 -5.03
CA ALA A 199 -46.64 -13.99 -4.55
C ALA A 199 -46.53 -14.32 -3.05
N LEU A 200 -47.54 -13.90 -2.26
CA LEU A 200 -47.68 -14.32 -0.87
C LEU A 200 -48.55 -15.57 -0.85
N LEU A 201 -47.92 -16.71 -0.63
CA LEU A 201 -48.57 -18.02 -0.63
C LEU A 201 -48.83 -18.49 0.79
N LYS A 202 -49.90 -19.30 0.96
CA LYS A 202 -50.29 -19.94 2.22
C LYS A 202 -50.51 -21.43 1.98
N ASN A 203 -49.90 -22.28 2.78
CA ASN A 203 -50.16 -23.69 2.73
C ASN A 203 -51.41 -24.09 3.53
N ASP A 204 -51.84 -25.34 3.42
CA ASP A 204 -53.02 -25.86 4.11
C ASP A 204 -52.90 -25.81 5.65
N GLN A 205 -51.66 -25.79 6.17
CA GLN A 205 -51.37 -25.69 7.61
C GLN A 205 -51.29 -24.27 8.10
N GLY A 206 -51.55 -23.27 7.23
CA GLY A 206 -51.57 -21.86 7.57
C GLY A 206 -50.19 -21.16 7.51
N ALA A 207 -49.11 -21.83 7.22
CA ALA A 207 -47.79 -21.22 7.06
C ALA A 207 -47.74 -20.37 5.79
N ARG A 208 -47.22 -19.15 5.92
CA ARG A 208 -47.09 -18.18 4.85
C ARG A 208 -45.65 -18.10 4.37
N PHE A 209 -45.44 -17.99 3.08
CA PHE A 209 -44.13 -17.76 2.48
C PHE A 209 -44.25 -16.88 1.24
N LYS A 210 -43.14 -16.23 0.92
CA LYS A 210 -43.05 -15.34 -0.24
C LYS A 210 -42.32 -16.08 -1.37
N ALA A 211 -42.92 -16.13 -2.53
CA ALA A 211 -42.32 -16.68 -3.75
C ALA A 211 -42.04 -15.53 -4.73
N HIS A 212 -40.83 -15.53 -5.28
CA HIS A 212 -40.45 -14.56 -6.32
C HIS A 212 -40.69 -15.15 -7.70
N TYR A 213 -41.22 -14.39 -8.59
CA TYR A 213 -41.34 -14.78 -10.00
C TYR A 213 -39.93 -14.97 -10.58
N TYR A 214 -39.69 -16.12 -11.16
CA TYR A 214 -38.41 -16.46 -11.75
C TYR A 214 -38.40 -16.34 -13.28
N GLY A 215 -39.50 -16.77 -13.91
CA GLY A 215 -39.60 -16.79 -15.36
C GLY A 215 -40.55 -17.88 -15.89
N ARG A 216 -40.40 -18.24 -17.15
CA ARG A 216 -41.24 -19.21 -17.86
C ARG A 216 -40.41 -20.36 -18.37
N ASP A 217 -40.94 -21.57 -18.37
CA ASP A 217 -40.31 -22.78 -18.93
C ASP A 217 -38.89 -23.03 -18.40
N GLY A 218 -38.66 -22.73 -17.11
CA GLY A 218 -37.37 -22.87 -16.47
C GLY A 218 -36.32 -21.82 -16.87
N LYS A 219 -36.66 -20.85 -17.69
CA LYS A 219 -35.79 -19.72 -18.07
C LYS A 219 -36.11 -18.49 -17.25
N LYS A 220 -35.06 -17.83 -16.75
CA LYS A 220 -35.17 -16.55 -16.05
C LYS A 220 -35.76 -15.50 -17.01
N TYR A 221 -36.77 -14.76 -16.54
CA TYR A 221 -37.34 -13.63 -17.26
C TYR A 221 -37.67 -12.52 -16.28
N GLU A 222 -37.15 -11.33 -16.54
CA GLU A 222 -37.41 -10.13 -15.75
C GLU A 222 -38.33 -9.21 -16.56
N PRO A 223 -39.56 -8.92 -16.09
CA PRO A 223 -40.45 -8.02 -16.79
C PRO A 223 -39.86 -6.60 -16.85
N SER A 224 -40.02 -5.96 -18.01
CA SER A 224 -39.49 -4.64 -18.30
C SER A 224 -40.54 -3.53 -18.21
N SER A 225 -41.83 -3.89 -18.09
CA SER A 225 -42.92 -2.95 -18.04
C SER A 225 -44.07 -3.40 -17.13
N GLN A 226 -44.89 -2.45 -16.69
CA GLN A 226 -46.10 -2.72 -15.91
C GLN A 226 -47.06 -3.62 -16.67
N GLN A 227 -47.23 -3.41 -17.97
CA GLN A 227 -48.10 -4.23 -18.79
C GLN A 227 -47.73 -5.70 -18.77
N GLU A 228 -46.44 -6.03 -18.90
CA GLU A 228 -45.96 -7.40 -18.82
C GLU A 228 -46.22 -8.04 -17.44
N VAL A 229 -46.09 -7.26 -16.36
CA VAL A 229 -46.40 -7.72 -15.00
C VAL A 229 -47.88 -8.01 -14.85
N ASP A 230 -48.76 -7.13 -15.36
CA ASP A 230 -50.21 -7.30 -15.31
C ASP A 230 -50.65 -8.53 -16.12
N ASP A 231 -50.06 -8.77 -17.28
CA ASP A 231 -50.31 -9.95 -18.12
C ASP A 231 -49.89 -11.24 -17.41
N ILE A 232 -48.70 -11.24 -16.76
CA ILE A 232 -48.25 -12.37 -15.96
C ILE A 232 -49.16 -12.60 -14.77
N ARG A 233 -49.56 -11.54 -14.08
CA ARG A 233 -50.45 -11.60 -12.92
C ARG A 233 -51.82 -12.18 -13.32
N ALA A 234 -52.41 -11.76 -14.44
CA ALA A 234 -53.66 -12.27 -14.95
C ALA A 234 -53.61 -13.79 -15.23
N GLN A 235 -52.48 -14.29 -15.77
CA GLN A 235 -52.26 -15.70 -16.02
C GLN A 235 -52.11 -16.54 -14.75
N LEU A 236 -51.62 -15.94 -13.65
CA LEU A 236 -51.36 -16.61 -12.38
C LEU A 236 -52.52 -16.55 -11.39
N GLN A 237 -53.51 -15.69 -11.61
CA GLN A 237 -54.56 -15.34 -10.62
C GLN A 237 -55.37 -16.55 -10.16
N ASP A 238 -55.72 -17.49 -11.07
CA ASP A 238 -56.54 -18.65 -10.77
C ASP A 238 -55.75 -19.97 -10.91
N THR A 239 -54.43 -19.86 -10.93
CA THR A 239 -53.56 -21.04 -11.13
C THR A 239 -53.13 -21.62 -9.78
N PRO A 240 -53.28 -22.93 -9.53
CA PRO A 240 -52.76 -23.57 -8.31
C PRO A 240 -51.25 -23.58 -8.32
N PHE A 241 -50.66 -23.20 -7.18
CA PHE A 241 -49.20 -23.26 -6.98
C PHE A 241 -48.78 -24.58 -6.38
N ALA A 242 -47.84 -25.26 -7.03
CA ALA A 242 -47.27 -26.51 -6.55
C ALA A 242 -45.76 -26.43 -6.38
N VAL A 243 -45.23 -27.00 -5.31
CA VAL A 243 -43.78 -27.10 -5.11
C VAL A 243 -43.26 -28.26 -5.98
N SER A 244 -42.53 -27.92 -7.03
CA SER A 244 -41.98 -28.89 -7.98
C SER A 244 -40.66 -29.50 -7.51
N ASN A 245 -39.84 -28.75 -6.75
CA ASN A 245 -38.54 -29.23 -6.27
C ASN A 245 -38.13 -28.52 -4.99
N VAL A 246 -37.43 -29.20 -4.10
CA VAL A 246 -36.83 -28.66 -2.89
C VAL A 246 -35.35 -29.04 -2.84
N LYS A 247 -34.48 -28.10 -3.03
CA LYS A 247 -33.04 -28.28 -2.93
C LYS A 247 -32.53 -27.86 -1.55
N ARG A 248 -32.01 -28.78 -0.77
CA ARG A 248 -31.32 -28.49 0.48
C ARG A 248 -29.83 -28.50 0.24
N THR A 249 -29.16 -27.43 0.72
CA THR A 249 -27.69 -27.30 0.59
C THR A 249 -27.13 -26.85 1.91
N ASP A 250 -26.17 -27.60 2.43
CA ASP A 250 -25.43 -27.19 3.62
C ASP A 250 -24.35 -26.20 3.24
N LYS A 251 -24.43 -24.97 3.79
CA LYS A 251 -23.38 -23.95 3.64
C LYS A 251 -22.52 -23.94 4.88
N ARG A 252 -21.25 -24.34 4.74
CA ARG A 252 -20.25 -24.12 5.78
C ARG A 252 -19.76 -22.69 5.70
N ARG A 253 -19.80 -21.97 6.81
CA ARG A 253 -19.14 -20.67 6.96
C ARG A 253 -17.89 -20.88 7.79
N SER A 254 -16.74 -20.62 7.20
CA SER A 254 -15.51 -20.50 7.96
C SER A 254 -15.51 -19.17 8.73
N PRO A 255 -14.95 -19.12 9.93
CA PRO A 255 -14.72 -17.85 10.61
C PRO A 255 -13.84 -16.95 9.74
N SER A 256 -14.06 -15.64 9.84
CA SER A 256 -13.21 -14.68 9.15
C SER A 256 -11.77 -14.78 9.70
N PRO A 257 -10.74 -14.63 8.85
CA PRO A 257 -9.36 -14.57 9.31
C PRO A 257 -9.17 -13.38 10.25
N PRO A 258 -8.12 -13.37 11.09
CA PRO A 258 -7.74 -12.20 11.85
C PRO A 258 -7.59 -10.96 10.96
N PHE A 259 -7.87 -9.79 11.51
CA PHE A 259 -7.74 -8.55 10.76
C PHE A 259 -6.30 -8.27 10.35
N THR A 260 -6.11 -7.93 9.08
CA THR A 260 -4.97 -7.13 8.64
C THR A 260 -5.28 -5.65 8.90
N THR A 261 -4.27 -4.77 8.86
CA THR A 261 -4.49 -3.31 9.00
C THR A 261 -5.56 -2.81 8.02
N SER A 262 -5.48 -3.23 6.77
CA SER A 262 -6.44 -2.83 5.72
C SER A 262 -7.87 -3.31 6.00
N THR A 263 -8.06 -4.58 6.36
CA THR A 263 -9.41 -5.11 6.64
C THR A 263 -9.99 -4.54 7.92
N MET A 264 -9.17 -4.26 8.94
CA MET A 264 -9.58 -3.55 10.15
C MET A 264 -10.08 -2.14 9.83
N GLN A 265 -9.33 -1.38 9.03
CA GLN A 265 -9.72 -0.03 8.59
C GLN A 265 -11.06 -0.04 7.85
N GLN A 266 -11.24 -1.00 6.92
CA GLN A 266 -12.50 -1.14 6.18
C GLN A 266 -13.69 -1.47 7.09
N GLU A 267 -13.53 -2.41 8.01
CA GLU A 267 -14.60 -2.79 8.95
C GLU A 267 -14.93 -1.65 9.94
N ALA A 268 -13.92 -0.96 10.45
CA ALA A 268 -14.10 0.19 11.33
C ALA A 268 -14.82 1.35 10.59
N SER A 269 -14.48 1.59 9.34
CA SER A 269 -15.18 2.58 8.52
C SER A 269 -16.65 2.20 8.31
N ARG A 270 -16.93 0.94 7.97
CA ARG A 270 -18.30 0.48 7.71
C ARG A 270 -19.19 0.41 8.96
N LYS A 271 -18.64 -0.07 10.09
CA LYS A 271 -19.42 -0.35 11.29
C LYS A 271 -19.46 0.80 12.29
N LEU A 272 -18.40 1.60 12.32
CA LEU A 272 -18.22 2.65 13.32
C LEU A 272 -18.23 4.05 12.69
N ASN A 273 -18.37 4.17 11.37
CA ASN A 273 -18.28 5.43 10.62
C ASN A 273 -16.99 6.22 10.90
N LEU A 274 -15.88 5.52 11.18
CA LEU A 274 -14.59 6.13 11.40
C LEU A 274 -13.88 6.36 10.06
N SER A 275 -13.33 7.54 9.85
CA SER A 275 -12.44 7.79 8.71
C SER A 275 -11.05 7.19 8.96
N LEU A 276 -10.26 7.03 7.90
CA LEU A 276 -8.91 6.47 8.00
C LEU A 276 -7.99 7.22 8.98
N ILE A 277 -8.14 8.54 9.07
CA ILE A 277 -7.37 9.34 10.03
C ILE A 277 -7.70 9.03 11.50
N HIS A 278 -8.94 8.63 11.80
CA HIS A 278 -9.34 8.23 13.15
C HIS A 278 -8.86 6.81 13.53
N ILE A 279 -8.49 6.01 12.53
CA ILE A 279 -8.13 4.60 12.72
C ILE A 279 -6.61 4.40 12.73
N SER A 280 -5.87 5.19 11.96
CA SER A 280 -4.44 5.02 11.72
C SER A 280 -3.54 5.95 12.54
N GLU A 281 -4.08 6.98 13.16
CA GLU A 281 -3.33 7.84 14.09
C GLU A 281 -3.80 7.58 15.54
N PRO A 282 -2.86 7.23 16.44
CA PRO A 282 -3.19 7.04 17.86
C PRO A 282 -3.48 8.35 18.57
#